data_89101bde8a6c1c6130fa153c47c80480
#
_entry.id   89101bde8a6c1c6130fa153c47c80480
#
_cell.length_a   1.000
_cell.length_b   1.000
_cell.length_c   1.000
_cell.angle_alpha   90.00
_cell.angle_beta   90.00
_cell.angle_gamma   90.00
#
_symmetry.space_group_name_H-M   'P 1'
#
loop_
_entity.id
_entity.type
_entity.pdbx_description
1 polymer ?
#
loop_
_entity_poly.entity_id
_entity_poly.type
_entity_poly.pdbx_seq_one_letter_code
_entity_poly.pdbx_strand_id
1 'polypeptide(L)'
;MKVCKFEKIKDEDDIKQVINCIRQEHPYVAVLPVLTQLQEWMQAISASWFHEEDEASHTTVNAIEEYCYSLTNHLITEPQLNQDMKIRIRECIKKIHALVEDKADLLIDKTIKAEIYGLSSDLFTYSLRQQGFHAQTLDTGKFMQINLERKPDIPYIQETVRQYIDENQDFDIFVAPLSICKNVYGEIDFMSERRNDYYATVLATIFQADEIVLSTQINHIYANRNCRREQHSLTYTEAEQLINSGVTYSTQTASPLRHAPTWLSA
;
A
#
# COMPACT_ATOMS: atom_id res chain seq x y z
N MET A 1 6.49 17.91 -3.74
CA MET A 1 6.03 16.52 -3.96
C MET A 1 4.78 16.24 -3.13
N LYS A 2 3.89 15.34 -3.60
CA LYS A 2 2.64 15.00 -2.91
C LYS A 2 2.56 13.48 -2.70
N VAL A 3 2.10 13.03 -1.53
CA VAL A 3 1.78 11.63 -1.25
C VAL A 3 0.27 11.51 -1.05
N CYS A 4 -0.38 10.63 -1.81
CA CYS A 4 -1.80 10.34 -1.67
C CYS A 4 -2.02 8.91 -1.19
N LYS A 5 -2.70 8.72 -0.06
CA LYS A 5 -3.12 7.42 0.43
C LYS A 5 -4.60 7.20 0.14
N PHE A 6 -4.91 6.08 -0.46
CA PHE A 6 -6.27 5.64 -0.74
C PHE A 6 -6.70 4.57 0.26
N GLU A 7 -8.00 4.50 0.51
CA GLU A 7 -8.59 3.44 1.33
C GLU A 7 -9.15 2.32 0.45
N LYS A 8 -10.10 1.64 0.91
CA LYS A 8 -10.74 0.47 0.35
C LYS A 8 -11.06 0.59 -1.16
N ILE A 9 -10.59 -0.37 -1.95
CA ILE A 9 -10.85 -0.50 -3.38
C ILE A 9 -11.49 -1.86 -3.61
N LYS A 10 -12.75 -1.87 -4.05
CA LYS A 10 -13.57 -3.09 -4.12
C LYS A 10 -13.58 -3.71 -5.50
N ASP A 11 -13.73 -2.89 -6.53
CA ASP A 11 -14.05 -3.30 -7.89
C ASP A 11 -13.37 -2.44 -8.94
N GLU A 12 -13.66 -2.72 -10.19
CA GLU A 12 -13.10 -2.03 -11.36
C GLU A 12 -13.47 -0.54 -11.39
N ASP A 13 -14.67 -0.18 -10.92
CA ASP A 13 -15.11 1.22 -10.92
C ASP A 13 -14.34 2.02 -9.86
N ASP A 14 -14.08 1.44 -8.70
CA ASP A 14 -13.21 2.04 -7.69
C ASP A 14 -11.79 2.23 -8.23
N ILE A 15 -11.25 1.25 -8.99
CA ILE A 15 -9.93 1.38 -9.65
C ILE A 15 -9.92 2.58 -10.60
N LYS A 16 -10.92 2.71 -11.46
CA LYS A 16 -11.05 3.83 -12.39
C LYS A 16 -11.17 5.18 -11.67
N GLN A 17 -11.91 5.23 -10.56
CA GLN A 17 -12.02 6.43 -9.72
C GLN A 17 -10.67 6.82 -9.11
N VAL A 18 -9.93 5.86 -8.54
CA VAL A 18 -8.58 6.08 -8.00
C VAL A 18 -7.63 6.60 -9.07
N ILE A 19 -7.64 6.00 -10.28
CA ILE A 19 -6.83 6.45 -11.41
C ILE A 19 -7.19 7.89 -11.80
N ASN A 20 -8.49 8.23 -11.83
CA ASN A 20 -8.92 9.60 -12.11
C ASN A 20 -8.49 10.59 -11.01
N CYS A 21 -8.56 10.20 -9.75
CA CYS A 21 -8.02 11.01 -8.64
C CYS A 21 -6.51 11.22 -8.80
N ILE A 22 -5.75 10.18 -9.09
CA ILE A 22 -4.30 10.28 -9.33
C ILE A 22 -4.01 11.22 -10.50
N ARG A 23 -4.81 11.16 -11.57
CA ARG A 23 -4.69 12.08 -12.72
C ARG A 23 -4.93 13.55 -12.34
N GLN A 24 -5.85 13.83 -11.43
CA GLN A 24 -6.19 15.19 -10.98
C GLN A 24 -5.16 15.72 -9.97
N GLU A 25 -4.80 14.90 -9.00
CA GLU A 25 -3.95 15.27 -7.87
C GLU A 25 -2.46 15.26 -8.23
N HIS A 26 -2.06 14.52 -9.27
CA HIS A 26 -0.66 14.33 -9.67
C HIS A 26 0.27 14.00 -8.49
N PRO A 27 -0.04 12.94 -7.68
CA PRO A 27 0.84 12.58 -6.58
C PRO A 27 2.15 12.03 -7.10
N TYR A 28 3.23 12.29 -6.38
CA TYR A 28 4.50 11.60 -6.62
C TYR A 28 4.47 10.15 -6.09
N VAL A 29 3.78 9.94 -4.98
CA VAL A 29 3.55 8.59 -4.42
C VAL A 29 2.06 8.38 -4.18
N ALA A 30 1.49 7.35 -4.80
CA ALA A 30 0.15 6.86 -4.53
C ALA A 30 0.24 5.60 -3.65
N VAL A 31 -0.21 5.69 -2.40
CA VAL A 31 -0.23 4.56 -1.45
C VAL A 31 -1.56 3.85 -1.56
N LEU A 32 -1.53 2.60 -2.03
CA LEU A 32 -2.72 1.84 -2.36
C LEU A 32 -2.89 0.62 -1.46
N PRO A 33 -4.12 0.37 -0.95
CA PRO A 33 -4.45 -0.88 -0.31
C PRO A 33 -4.48 -2.01 -1.36
N VAL A 34 -4.43 -3.24 -0.89
CA VAL A 34 -4.75 -4.39 -1.73
C VAL A 34 -6.24 -4.36 -2.10
N LEU A 35 -6.58 -4.81 -3.31
CA LEU A 35 -7.96 -4.96 -3.75
C LEU A 35 -8.73 -5.86 -2.78
N THR A 36 -9.95 -5.45 -2.42
CA THR A 36 -10.77 -6.14 -1.39
C THR A 36 -10.91 -7.64 -1.67
N GLN A 37 -11.17 -8.02 -2.91
CA GLN A 37 -11.29 -9.43 -3.30
C GLN A 37 -9.97 -10.20 -3.12
N LEU A 38 -8.84 -9.60 -3.47
CA LEU A 38 -7.52 -10.21 -3.25
C LEU A 38 -7.21 -10.34 -1.75
N GLN A 39 -7.66 -9.38 -0.94
CA GLN A 39 -7.50 -9.45 0.52
C GLN A 39 -8.30 -10.62 1.13
N GLU A 40 -9.51 -10.85 0.68
CA GLU A 40 -10.35 -11.97 1.12
C GLU A 40 -9.71 -13.32 0.76
N TRP A 41 -9.26 -13.48 -0.48
CA TRP A 41 -8.58 -14.70 -0.90
C TRP A 41 -7.22 -14.92 -0.23
N MET A 42 -6.47 -13.87 0.01
CA MET A 42 -5.22 -13.94 0.77
C MET A 42 -5.46 -14.50 2.19
N GLN A 43 -6.55 -14.06 2.85
CA GLN A 43 -6.95 -14.61 4.15
C GLN A 43 -7.41 -16.07 4.03
N ALA A 44 -8.13 -16.42 2.96
CA ALA A 44 -8.55 -17.78 2.70
C ALA A 44 -7.36 -18.72 2.45
N ILE A 45 -6.36 -18.30 1.67
CA ILE A 45 -5.12 -19.07 1.47
C ILE A 45 -4.42 -19.31 2.81
N SER A 46 -4.22 -18.25 3.61
CA SER A 46 -3.59 -18.41 4.94
C SER A 46 -4.37 -19.42 5.80
N ALA A 47 -5.70 -19.32 5.84
CA ALA A 47 -6.52 -20.20 6.66
C ALA A 47 -6.44 -21.66 6.19
N SER A 48 -6.67 -21.95 4.91
CA SER A 48 -6.63 -23.32 4.37
C SER A 48 -5.23 -23.94 4.51
N TRP A 49 -4.18 -23.17 4.22
CA TRP A 49 -2.82 -23.64 4.31
C TRP A 49 -2.37 -24.02 5.73
N PHE A 50 -2.71 -23.19 6.74
CA PHE A 50 -2.46 -23.54 8.15
C PHE A 50 -3.31 -24.72 8.66
N HIS A 51 -4.39 -25.09 7.94
CA HIS A 51 -5.20 -26.28 8.23
C HIS A 51 -4.80 -27.50 7.37
N GLU A 52 -3.69 -27.40 6.61
CA GLU A 52 -3.21 -28.47 5.72
C GLU A 52 -4.23 -28.84 4.60
N GLU A 53 -4.98 -27.84 4.14
CA GLU A 53 -5.98 -27.98 3.05
C GLU A 53 -5.36 -27.50 1.73
N ASP A 54 -4.33 -28.20 1.23
CA ASP A 54 -3.51 -27.77 0.09
C ASP A 54 -4.35 -27.56 -1.18
N GLU A 55 -5.29 -28.45 -1.49
CA GLU A 55 -6.17 -28.31 -2.66
C GLU A 55 -7.01 -27.03 -2.62
N ALA A 56 -7.52 -26.65 -1.44
CA ALA A 56 -8.27 -25.41 -1.24
C ALA A 56 -7.37 -24.18 -1.43
N SER A 57 -6.13 -24.24 -0.94
CA SER A 57 -5.13 -23.19 -1.14
C SER A 57 -4.82 -22.98 -2.63
N HIS A 58 -4.52 -24.03 -3.36
CA HIS A 58 -4.26 -23.98 -4.81
C HIS A 58 -5.46 -23.49 -5.61
N THR A 59 -6.68 -23.92 -5.24
CA THR A 59 -7.92 -23.46 -5.87
C THR A 59 -8.09 -21.95 -5.70
N THR A 60 -7.81 -21.43 -4.51
CA THR A 60 -7.89 -19.99 -4.23
C THR A 60 -6.84 -19.20 -5.00
N VAL A 61 -5.61 -19.73 -5.14
CA VAL A 61 -4.54 -19.11 -5.95
C VAL A 61 -4.96 -19.02 -7.42
N ASN A 62 -5.59 -20.07 -7.98
CA ASN A 62 -6.11 -20.05 -9.35
C ASN A 62 -7.22 -19.00 -9.52
N ALA A 63 -8.09 -18.82 -8.52
CA ALA A 63 -9.13 -17.77 -8.55
C ALA A 63 -8.50 -16.35 -8.58
N ILE A 64 -7.40 -16.13 -7.86
CA ILE A 64 -6.63 -14.88 -7.94
C ILE A 64 -6.11 -14.65 -9.36
N GLU A 65 -5.56 -15.69 -10.00
CA GLU A 65 -5.06 -15.61 -11.39
C GLU A 65 -6.15 -15.17 -12.37
N GLU A 66 -7.28 -15.87 -12.36
CA GLU A 66 -8.42 -15.59 -13.23
C GLU A 66 -8.96 -14.16 -13.04
N TYR A 67 -9.10 -13.73 -11.80
CA TYR A 67 -9.55 -12.38 -11.46
C TYR A 67 -8.58 -11.30 -11.95
N CYS A 68 -7.28 -11.48 -11.74
CA CYS A 68 -6.26 -10.55 -12.21
C CYS A 68 -6.20 -10.51 -13.74
N TYR A 69 -6.37 -11.62 -14.43
CA TYR A 69 -6.48 -11.63 -15.90
C TYR A 69 -7.74 -10.89 -16.39
N SER A 70 -8.88 -11.09 -15.73
CA SER A 70 -10.10 -10.37 -16.06
C SER A 70 -9.93 -8.86 -15.92
N LEU A 71 -9.42 -8.38 -14.78
CA LEU A 71 -9.13 -6.96 -14.57
C LEU A 71 -8.13 -6.42 -15.59
N THR A 72 -7.07 -7.17 -15.90
CA THR A 72 -6.06 -6.76 -16.89
C THR A 72 -6.69 -6.56 -18.27
N ASN A 73 -7.55 -7.48 -18.69
CA ASN A 73 -8.23 -7.38 -20.00
C ASN A 73 -9.18 -6.18 -20.09
N HIS A 74 -9.81 -5.79 -18.99
CA HIS A 74 -10.74 -4.67 -18.95
C HIS A 74 -10.03 -3.31 -18.79
N LEU A 75 -8.95 -3.25 -18.01
CA LEU A 75 -8.30 -1.98 -17.67
C LEU A 75 -7.15 -1.61 -18.60
N ILE A 76 -6.51 -2.59 -19.25
CA ILE A 76 -5.30 -2.41 -20.03
C ILE A 76 -5.54 -2.90 -21.44
N THR A 77 -5.82 -1.96 -22.36
CA THR A 77 -6.17 -2.25 -23.77
C THR A 77 -4.97 -2.20 -24.69
N GLU A 78 -3.89 -1.53 -24.30
CA GLU A 78 -2.64 -1.49 -25.06
C GLU A 78 -1.99 -2.90 -25.04
N PRO A 79 -1.73 -3.53 -26.22
CA PRO A 79 -1.36 -4.94 -26.31
C PRO A 79 -0.07 -5.30 -25.54
N GLN A 80 0.95 -4.44 -25.62
CA GLN A 80 2.23 -4.73 -24.94
C GLN A 80 2.09 -4.66 -23.43
N LEU A 81 1.46 -3.59 -22.91
CA LEU A 81 1.21 -3.44 -21.46
C LEU A 81 0.34 -4.57 -20.92
N ASN A 82 -0.69 -4.99 -21.67
CA ASN A 82 -1.54 -6.11 -21.31
C ASN A 82 -0.75 -7.43 -21.22
N GLN A 83 0.11 -7.69 -22.21
CA GLN A 83 0.95 -8.87 -22.22
C GLN A 83 1.97 -8.87 -21.09
N ASP A 84 2.61 -7.73 -20.83
CA ASP A 84 3.59 -7.59 -19.73
C ASP A 84 2.94 -7.82 -18.38
N MET A 85 1.74 -7.26 -18.16
CA MET A 85 0.99 -7.50 -16.91
C MET A 85 0.59 -8.98 -16.76
N LYS A 86 0.20 -9.66 -17.85
CA LYS A 86 -0.08 -11.11 -17.82
C LYS A 86 1.15 -11.96 -17.51
N ILE A 87 2.33 -11.55 -17.96
CA ILE A 87 3.59 -12.19 -17.57
C ILE A 87 3.80 -12.02 -16.07
N ARG A 88 3.65 -10.82 -15.55
CA ARG A 88 3.79 -10.52 -14.13
C ARG A 88 2.81 -11.31 -13.25
N ILE A 89 1.54 -11.46 -13.68
CA ILE A 89 0.55 -12.31 -13.00
C ILE A 89 1.06 -13.74 -12.92
N ARG A 90 1.46 -14.34 -14.05
CA ARG A 90 1.94 -15.73 -14.08
C ARG A 90 3.15 -15.97 -13.18
N GLU A 91 4.11 -15.04 -13.16
CA GLU A 91 5.29 -15.12 -12.30
C GLU A 91 4.89 -15.10 -10.81
N CYS A 92 3.99 -14.20 -10.43
CA CYS A 92 3.47 -14.11 -9.07
C CYS A 92 2.73 -15.39 -8.67
N ILE A 93 1.79 -15.85 -9.49
CA ILE A 93 0.99 -17.04 -9.24
C ILE A 93 1.86 -18.30 -9.14
N LYS A 94 2.83 -18.47 -10.05
CA LYS A 94 3.80 -19.57 -9.97
C LYS A 94 4.59 -19.56 -8.67
N LYS A 95 5.01 -18.38 -8.22
CA LYS A 95 5.73 -18.22 -6.95
C LYS A 95 4.84 -18.57 -5.75
N ILE A 96 3.58 -18.12 -5.74
CA ILE A 96 2.64 -18.43 -4.65
C ILE A 96 2.35 -19.93 -4.61
N HIS A 97 2.11 -20.58 -5.76
CA HIS A 97 1.93 -22.04 -5.82
C HIS A 97 3.12 -22.79 -5.22
N ALA A 98 4.34 -22.40 -5.54
CA ALA A 98 5.53 -23.02 -4.97
C ALA A 98 5.65 -22.79 -3.46
N LEU A 99 5.24 -21.63 -2.95
CA LEU A 99 5.27 -21.30 -1.52
C LEU A 99 4.22 -22.09 -0.71
N VAL A 100 3.04 -22.35 -1.27
CA VAL A 100 1.99 -23.13 -0.57
C VAL A 100 2.26 -24.64 -0.60
N GLU A 101 3.21 -25.14 -1.41
CA GLU A 101 3.69 -26.52 -1.37
C GLU A 101 4.63 -26.78 -0.18
N ASP A 102 5.21 -25.73 0.39
CA ASP A 102 6.06 -25.84 1.57
C ASP A 102 5.21 -26.04 2.84
N LYS A 103 5.87 -26.45 3.91
CA LYS A 103 5.21 -26.53 5.22
C LYS A 103 4.82 -25.15 5.72
N ALA A 104 3.60 -25.05 6.26
CA ALA A 104 3.03 -23.78 6.74
C ALA A 104 3.96 -23.08 7.78
N ASP A 105 4.34 -21.84 7.46
CA ASP A 105 5.24 -20.99 8.23
C ASP A 105 4.81 -19.52 8.14
N LEU A 106 4.96 -18.77 9.23
CA LEU A 106 4.56 -17.37 9.30
C LEU A 106 5.35 -16.46 8.37
N LEU A 107 6.62 -16.76 8.09
CA LEU A 107 7.44 -15.96 7.18
C LEU A 107 7.03 -16.19 5.74
N ILE A 108 6.73 -17.43 5.39
CA ILE A 108 6.22 -17.80 4.06
C ILE A 108 4.82 -17.16 3.85
N ASP A 109 3.94 -17.20 4.86
CA ASP A 109 2.64 -16.51 4.82
C ASP A 109 2.77 -15.01 4.57
N LYS A 110 3.71 -14.33 5.25
CA LYS A 110 4.02 -12.92 4.97
C LYS A 110 4.54 -12.71 3.55
N THR A 111 5.32 -13.64 3.04
CA THR A 111 5.86 -13.57 1.67
C THR A 111 4.74 -13.69 0.65
N ILE A 112 3.82 -14.65 0.81
CA ILE A 112 2.62 -14.80 -0.04
C ILE A 112 1.79 -13.50 -0.03
N LYS A 113 1.54 -12.95 1.15
CA LYS A 113 0.81 -11.68 1.30
C LYS A 113 1.51 -10.54 0.57
N ALA A 114 2.82 -10.40 0.70
CA ALA A 114 3.59 -9.35 0.02
C ALA A 114 3.53 -9.48 -1.50
N GLU A 115 3.56 -10.71 -2.05
CA GLU A 115 3.39 -10.94 -3.49
C GLU A 115 2.00 -10.49 -3.97
N ILE A 116 0.93 -10.78 -3.22
CA ILE A 116 -0.43 -10.37 -3.58
C ILE A 116 -0.59 -8.84 -3.49
N TYR A 117 0.00 -8.20 -2.47
CA TYR A 117 0.02 -6.72 -2.37
C TYR A 117 0.78 -6.08 -3.53
N GLY A 118 1.93 -6.66 -3.90
CA GLY A 118 2.72 -6.23 -5.04
C GLY A 118 1.92 -6.36 -6.35
N LEU A 119 1.29 -7.51 -6.58
CA LEU A 119 0.46 -7.78 -7.75
C LEU A 119 -0.71 -6.79 -7.87
N SER A 120 -1.39 -6.48 -6.76
CA SER A 120 -2.43 -5.46 -6.71
C SER A 120 -1.90 -4.08 -7.13
N SER A 121 -0.72 -3.68 -6.61
CA SER A 121 -0.10 -2.40 -6.98
C SER A 121 0.37 -2.37 -8.43
N ASP A 122 0.84 -3.50 -8.97
CA ASP A 122 1.22 -3.63 -10.38
C ASP A 122 0.03 -3.42 -11.31
N LEU A 123 -1.15 -3.94 -10.99
CA LEU A 123 -2.39 -3.67 -11.74
C LEU A 123 -2.68 -2.17 -11.87
N PHE A 124 -2.54 -1.41 -10.78
CA PHE A 124 -2.69 0.05 -10.82
C PHE A 124 -1.58 0.72 -11.62
N THR A 125 -0.34 0.28 -11.45
CA THR A 125 0.81 0.84 -12.17
C THR A 125 0.64 0.68 -13.69
N TYR A 126 0.26 -0.50 -14.16
CA TYR A 126 0.02 -0.75 -15.59
C TYR A 126 -1.21 0.00 -16.10
N SER A 127 -2.25 0.15 -15.26
CA SER A 127 -3.42 0.96 -15.61
C SER A 127 -3.07 2.45 -15.72
N LEU A 128 -2.15 2.98 -14.91
CA LEU A 128 -1.62 4.34 -15.04
C LEU A 128 -0.76 4.49 -16.29
N ARG A 129 0.08 3.51 -16.61
CA ARG A 129 0.86 3.48 -17.89
C ARG A 129 -0.04 3.50 -19.10
N GLN A 130 -1.16 2.77 -19.09
CA GLN A 130 -2.21 2.84 -20.11
C GLN A 130 -2.75 4.25 -20.31
N GLN A 131 -2.72 5.10 -19.29
CA GLN A 131 -3.15 6.51 -19.36
C GLN A 131 -2.01 7.47 -19.74
N GLY A 132 -0.81 6.95 -20.06
CA GLY A 132 0.36 7.71 -20.49
C GLY A 132 1.25 8.22 -19.34
N PHE A 133 1.04 7.80 -18.10
CA PHE A 133 1.92 8.15 -17.00
C PHE A 133 3.19 7.28 -17.00
N HIS A 134 4.33 7.86 -16.69
CA HIS A 134 5.54 7.12 -16.36
C HIS A 134 5.44 6.64 -14.90
N ALA A 135 4.68 5.57 -14.68
CA ALA A 135 4.40 5.03 -13.35
C ALA A 135 5.22 3.77 -13.06
N GLN A 136 5.61 3.59 -11.79
CA GLN A 136 6.31 2.40 -11.31
C GLN A 136 5.78 1.95 -9.96
N THR A 137 5.66 0.63 -9.76
CA THR A 137 5.42 0.06 -8.44
C THR A 137 6.67 0.24 -7.57
N LEU A 138 6.49 0.82 -6.39
CA LEU A 138 7.55 1.07 -5.44
C LEU A 138 7.94 -0.23 -4.73
N ASP A 139 9.17 -0.67 -4.93
CA ASP A 139 9.73 -1.82 -4.20
C ASP A 139 10.13 -1.39 -2.79
N THR A 140 9.13 -1.29 -1.92
CA THR A 140 9.33 -0.85 -0.53
C THR A 140 10.21 -1.79 0.27
N GLY A 141 10.28 -3.06 -0.11
CA GLY A 141 11.22 -4.03 0.49
C GLY A 141 12.69 -3.69 0.31
N LYS A 142 13.05 -2.78 -0.62
CA LYS A 142 14.43 -2.33 -0.80
C LYS A 142 14.90 -1.30 0.21
N PHE A 143 13.98 -0.50 0.77
CA PHE A 143 14.34 0.61 1.65
C PHE A 143 13.52 0.71 2.93
N MET A 144 12.29 0.17 2.96
CA MET A 144 11.46 0.20 4.18
C MET A 144 11.90 -0.88 5.15
N GLN A 145 12.35 -0.48 6.34
CA GLN A 145 12.74 -1.39 7.42
C GLN A 145 12.12 -0.97 8.74
N ILE A 146 11.76 -1.95 9.56
CA ILE A 146 11.35 -1.75 10.95
C ILE A 146 12.43 -2.27 11.90
N ASN A 147 12.61 -1.56 13.01
CA ASN A 147 13.52 -1.97 14.08
C ASN A 147 12.91 -3.07 14.98
N LEU A 148 13.63 -3.51 16.01
CA LEU A 148 13.18 -4.54 16.96
C LEU A 148 11.90 -4.13 17.72
N GLU A 149 11.63 -2.83 17.87
CA GLU A 149 10.41 -2.32 18.48
C GLU A 149 9.23 -2.22 17.48
N ARG A 150 9.42 -2.73 16.27
CA ARG A 150 8.46 -2.64 15.15
C ARG A 150 8.12 -1.21 14.73
N LYS A 151 9.04 -0.29 14.94
CA LYS A 151 8.98 1.10 14.46
C LYS A 151 9.83 1.24 13.20
N PRO A 152 9.51 2.20 12.29
CA PRO A 152 10.37 2.49 11.13
C PRO A 152 11.79 2.83 11.58
N ASP A 153 12.78 2.20 10.96
CA ASP A 153 14.19 2.56 11.11
C ASP A 153 14.52 3.75 10.21
N ILE A 154 14.19 4.95 10.69
CA ILE A 154 14.31 6.18 9.89
C ILE A 154 15.73 6.40 9.36
N PRO A 155 16.83 6.24 10.14
CA PRO A 155 18.18 6.39 9.62
C PRO A 155 18.48 5.45 8.45
N TYR A 156 18.18 4.15 8.59
CA TYR A 156 18.36 3.17 7.53
C TYR A 156 17.54 3.52 6.28
N ILE A 157 16.26 3.85 6.48
CA ILE A 157 15.33 4.16 5.39
C ILE A 157 15.81 5.41 4.62
N GLN A 158 16.26 6.48 5.32
CA GLN A 158 16.74 7.71 4.68
C GLN A 158 17.98 7.47 3.85
N GLU A 159 18.88 6.59 4.28
CA GLU A 159 20.07 6.23 3.52
C GLU A 159 19.72 5.44 2.26
N THR A 160 18.91 4.40 2.40
CA THR A 160 18.58 3.48 1.30
C THR A 160 17.62 4.07 0.29
N VAL A 161 16.67 4.92 0.70
CA VAL A 161 15.71 5.53 -0.22
C VAL A 161 16.35 6.51 -1.19
N ARG A 162 17.42 7.21 -0.79
CA ARG A 162 18.15 8.12 -1.69
C ARG A 162 18.68 7.38 -2.90
N GLN A 163 19.38 6.28 -2.66
CA GLN A 163 19.87 5.44 -3.75
C GLN A 163 18.73 4.95 -4.63
N TYR A 164 17.61 4.50 -4.02
CA TYR A 164 16.47 4.03 -4.76
C TYR A 164 15.83 5.11 -5.65
N ILE A 165 15.72 6.34 -5.17
CA ILE A 165 15.21 7.49 -5.94
C ILE A 165 16.17 7.81 -7.10
N ASP A 166 17.48 7.86 -6.83
CA ASP A 166 18.48 8.18 -7.85
C ASP A 166 18.49 7.15 -9.00
N GLU A 167 18.24 5.90 -8.70
CA GLU A 167 18.12 4.82 -9.68
C GLU A 167 16.79 4.87 -10.50
N ASN A 168 15.79 5.62 -10.04
CA ASN A 168 14.42 5.62 -10.59
C ASN A 168 13.92 7.03 -10.93
N GLN A 169 14.77 7.94 -11.35
CA GLN A 169 14.42 9.36 -11.62
C GLN A 169 13.49 9.57 -12.82
N ASP A 170 13.35 8.58 -13.68
CA ASP A 170 12.55 8.69 -14.92
C ASP A 170 11.03 8.50 -14.71
N PHE A 171 10.60 8.28 -13.46
CA PHE A 171 9.19 8.03 -13.16
C PHE A 171 8.51 9.25 -12.53
N ASP A 172 7.30 9.56 -13.05
CA ASP A 172 6.47 10.66 -12.55
C ASP A 172 5.69 10.25 -11.31
N ILE A 173 5.28 8.97 -11.23
CA ILE A 173 4.41 8.43 -10.19
C ILE A 173 4.94 7.10 -9.67
N PHE A 174 5.08 7.01 -8.37
CA PHE A 174 5.30 5.74 -7.68
C PHE A 174 4.00 5.21 -7.06
N VAL A 175 3.69 3.94 -7.32
CA VAL A 175 2.59 3.23 -6.68
C VAL A 175 3.16 2.39 -5.53
N ALA A 176 2.86 2.76 -4.29
CA ALA A 176 3.35 2.08 -3.11
C ALA A 176 2.33 1.05 -2.59
N PRO A 177 2.68 -0.25 -2.52
CA PRO A 177 1.89 -1.22 -1.80
C PRO A 177 1.87 -0.87 -0.32
N LEU A 178 0.66 -0.90 0.29
CA LEU A 178 0.48 -0.51 1.67
C LEU A 178 1.20 -1.46 2.64
N SER A 179 1.90 -0.90 3.61
CA SER A 179 2.46 -1.57 4.80
C SER A 179 3.62 -2.55 4.60
N ILE A 180 4.06 -2.88 3.38
CA ILE A 180 5.18 -3.81 3.17
C ILE A 180 6.49 -3.17 3.63
N CYS A 181 7.26 -3.93 4.42
CA CYS A 181 8.60 -3.55 4.89
C CYS A 181 9.45 -4.80 5.13
N LYS A 182 10.68 -4.60 5.58
CA LYS A 182 11.53 -5.67 6.14
C LYS A 182 11.73 -5.48 7.64
N ASN A 183 11.98 -6.56 8.34
CA ASN A 183 12.49 -6.51 9.71
C ASN A 183 14.01 -6.37 9.71
N VAL A 184 14.63 -6.28 10.90
CA VAL A 184 16.08 -6.15 11.06
C VAL A 184 16.90 -7.34 10.53
N TYR A 185 16.25 -8.47 10.28
CA TYR A 185 16.87 -9.67 9.71
C TYR A 185 16.77 -9.72 8.18
N GLY A 186 16.18 -8.68 7.57
CA GLY A 186 15.95 -8.62 6.12
C GLY A 186 14.75 -9.44 5.64
N GLU A 187 13.95 -10.00 6.54
CA GLU A 187 12.77 -10.79 6.22
C GLU A 187 11.56 -9.89 5.97
N ILE A 188 10.66 -10.32 5.08
CA ILE A 188 9.40 -9.62 4.80
C ILE A 188 8.56 -9.49 6.08
N ASP A 189 8.10 -8.28 6.33
CA ASP A 189 7.19 -7.95 7.41
C ASP A 189 6.22 -6.84 6.97
N PHE A 190 5.26 -6.54 7.84
CA PHE A 190 4.27 -5.49 7.59
C PHE A 190 4.29 -4.50 8.74
N MET A 191 4.28 -3.22 8.43
CA MET A 191 3.98 -2.20 9.41
C MET A 191 2.53 -2.38 9.86
N SER A 192 2.27 -2.17 11.15
CA SER A 192 0.97 -2.47 11.78
C SER A 192 -0.23 -2.01 10.94
N GLU A 193 -1.10 -2.96 10.57
CA GLU A 193 -2.33 -2.75 9.77
C GLU A 193 -3.30 -1.71 10.38
N ARG A 194 -3.25 -1.49 11.69
CA ARG A 194 -4.09 -0.52 12.39
C ARG A 194 -3.66 0.94 12.18
N ARG A 195 -2.56 1.19 11.46
CA ARG A 195 -1.96 2.51 11.26
C ARG A 195 -1.57 2.76 9.81
N ASN A 196 -2.48 2.48 8.88
CA ASN A 196 -2.24 2.72 7.46
C ASN A 196 -1.86 4.18 7.14
N ASP A 197 -2.43 5.14 7.88
CA ASP A 197 -2.08 6.55 7.76
C ASP A 197 -0.64 6.82 8.22
N TYR A 198 -0.17 6.07 9.22
CA TYR A 198 1.21 6.15 9.69
C TYR A 198 2.22 5.74 8.60
N TYR A 199 1.95 4.66 7.87
CA TYR A 199 2.79 4.23 6.76
C TYR A 199 2.88 5.30 5.66
N ALA A 200 1.75 5.88 5.27
CA ALA A 200 1.73 6.96 4.29
C ALA A 200 2.49 8.21 4.80
N THR A 201 2.40 8.52 6.10
CA THR A 201 3.13 9.62 6.72
C THR A 201 4.64 9.36 6.73
N VAL A 202 5.07 8.13 7.00
CA VAL A 202 6.48 7.73 6.91
C VAL A 202 7.00 7.93 5.49
N LEU A 203 6.26 7.44 4.47
CA LEU A 203 6.62 7.66 3.07
C LEU A 203 6.68 9.15 2.73
N ALA A 204 5.69 9.96 3.15
CA ALA A 204 5.68 11.39 2.92
C ALA A 204 6.91 12.08 3.53
N THR A 205 7.33 11.66 4.72
CA THR A 205 8.53 12.19 5.39
C THR A 205 9.82 11.81 4.64
N ILE A 206 9.92 10.54 4.23
CA ILE A 206 11.10 10.01 3.54
C ILE A 206 11.29 10.69 2.17
N PHE A 207 10.19 10.84 1.41
CA PHE A 207 10.21 11.51 0.12
C PHE A 207 10.18 13.04 0.24
N GLN A 208 10.24 13.61 1.46
CA GLN A 208 10.19 15.05 1.72
C GLN A 208 8.98 15.71 1.03
N ALA A 209 7.83 15.08 1.12
CA ALA A 209 6.61 15.57 0.49
C ALA A 209 6.14 16.87 1.14
N ASP A 210 5.71 17.81 0.30
CA ASP A 210 5.12 19.09 0.75
C ASP A 210 3.70 18.90 1.27
N GLU A 211 3.03 17.83 0.80
CA GLU A 211 1.63 17.56 1.08
C GLU A 211 1.36 16.06 1.20
N ILE A 212 0.53 15.69 2.16
CA ILE A 212 -0.06 14.35 2.27
C ILE A 212 -1.58 14.44 2.21
N VAL A 213 -2.18 13.64 1.32
CA VAL A 213 -3.63 13.49 1.20
C VAL A 213 -4.01 12.12 1.72
N LEU A 214 -4.83 12.09 2.76
CA LEU A 214 -5.38 10.85 3.32
C LEU A 214 -6.84 10.73 2.91
N SER A 215 -7.13 9.88 1.94
CA SER A 215 -8.51 9.53 1.59
C SER A 215 -9.07 8.60 2.65
N THR A 216 -10.20 8.97 3.24
CA THR A 216 -10.82 8.19 4.30
C THR A 216 -12.34 8.19 4.14
N GLN A 217 -13.00 7.18 4.71
CA GLN A 217 -14.47 7.10 4.72
C GLN A 217 -15.11 7.97 5.80
N ILE A 218 -14.30 8.58 6.69
CA ILE A 218 -14.79 9.44 7.77
C ILE A 218 -14.62 10.88 7.34
N ASN A 219 -15.74 11.57 7.17
CA ASN A 219 -15.77 12.94 6.63
C ASN A 219 -15.63 14.03 7.71
N HIS A 220 -15.50 13.64 9.00
CA HIS A 220 -15.57 14.60 10.09
C HIS A 220 -14.58 14.28 11.21
N ILE A 221 -13.94 15.32 11.74
CA ILE A 221 -13.15 15.25 12.96
C ILE A 221 -14.00 15.76 14.10
N TYR A 222 -14.13 14.98 15.17
CA TYR A 222 -14.87 15.36 16.35
C TYR A 222 -13.93 15.69 17.51
N ALA A 223 -14.18 16.78 18.21
CA ALA A 223 -13.36 17.24 19.34
C ALA A 223 -13.30 16.23 20.51
N ASN A 224 -14.32 15.38 20.67
CA ASN A 224 -14.32 14.22 21.57
C ASN A 224 -15.43 13.23 21.18
N ARG A 225 -15.42 12.02 21.77
CA ARG A 225 -16.41 10.96 21.50
C ARG A 225 -17.88 11.36 21.78
N ASN A 226 -18.10 12.34 22.65
CA ASN A 226 -19.43 12.76 23.10
C ASN A 226 -19.89 14.06 22.45
N CYS A 227 -19.02 14.76 21.75
CA CYS A 227 -19.31 16.07 21.15
C CYS A 227 -19.24 15.97 19.63
N ARG A 228 -20.40 16.07 18.97
CA ARG A 228 -20.52 16.06 17.50
C ARG A 228 -20.12 17.42 16.87
N ARG A 229 -19.28 18.20 17.52
CA ARG A 229 -18.78 19.45 16.96
C ARG A 229 -17.66 19.14 15.98
N GLU A 230 -17.93 19.34 14.71
CA GLU A 230 -16.95 19.18 13.64
C GLU A 230 -15.79 20.16 13.81
N GLN A 231 -14.57 19.66 13.59
CA GLN A 231 -13.38 20.49 13.51
C GLN A 231 -12.87 20.47 12.07
N HIS A 232 -12.78 21.62 11.45
CA HIS A 232 -12.33 21.76 10.05
C HIS A 232 -10.81 21.91 9.92
N SER A 233 -10.11 22.19 11.01
CA SER A 233 -8.65 22.29 11.06
C SER A 233 -8.15 21.97 12.46
N LEU A 234 -6.99 21.32 12.55
CA LEU A 234 -6.29 21.00 13.79
C LEU A 234 -4.81 21.36 13.63
N THR A 235 -4.21 21.85 14.70
CA THR A 235 -2.75 21.88 14.81
C THR A 235 -2.24 20.47 15.08
N TYR A 236 -0.96 20.20 14.83
CA TYR A 236 -0.34 18.91 15.14
C TYR A 236 -0.48 18.54 16.61
N THR A 237 -0.33 19.51 17.52
CA THR A 237 -0.47 19.31 18.98
C THR A 237 -1.88 18.89 19.36
N GLU A 238 -2.91 19.51 18.77
CA GLU A 238 -4.31 19.13 18.99
C GLU A 238 -4.62 17.75 18.42
N ALA A 239 -4.08 17.43 17.23
CA ALA A 239 -4.21 16.10 16.63
C ALA A 239 -3.58 15.02 17.51
N GLU A 240 -2.38 15.26 18.06
CA GLU A 240 -1.70 14.35 18.98
C GLU A 240 -2.49 14.13 20.27
N GLN A 241 -3.04 15.20 20.86
CA GLN A 241 -3.89 15.10 22.05
C GLN A 241 -5.16 14.29 21.77
N LEU A 242 -5.79 14.45 20.60
CA LEU A 242 -6.95 13.67 20.20
C LEU A 242 -6.62 12.18 20.03
N ILE A 243 -5.49 11.86 19.40
CA ILE A 243 -5.00 10.47 19.25
C ILE A 243 -4.80 9.85 20.64
N ASN A 244 -4.11 10.53 21.52
CA ASN A 244 -3.81 10.05 22.87
C ASN A 244 -5.08 9.86 23.72
N SER A 245 -6.15 10.65 23.45
CA SER A 245 -7.46 10.46 24.06
C SER A 245 -8.29 9.31 23.47
N GLY A 246 -7.74 8.59 22.47
CA GLY A 246 -8.40 7.46 21.82
C GLY A 246 -9.49 7.86 20.83
N VAL A 247 -9.49 9.10 20.34
CA VAL A 247 -10.35 9.53 19.25
C VAL A 247 -9.73 9.09 17.94
N THR A 248 -10.48 8.31 17.16
CA THR A 248 -10.11 7.99 15.79
C THR A 248 -10.60 9.14 14.90
N TYR A 249 -9.69 9.78 14.19
CA TYR A 249 -10.04 10.77 13.19
C TYR A 249 -9.42 10.41 11.85
N SER A 250 -10.01 10.97 10.84
CA SER A 250 -9.57 10.85 9.49
C SER A 250 -9.83 12.18 8.79
N THR A 251 -8.86 12.65 8.05
CA THR A 251 -8.95 13.95 7.37
C THR A 251 -9.11 13.74 5.87
N GLN A 252 -10.09 14.42 5.25
CA GLN A 252 -10.16 14.54 3.79
C GLN A 252 -9.25 15.65 3.24
N THR A 253 -8.66 16.45 4.10
CA THR A 253 -7.87 17.61 3.71
C THR A 253 -6.39 17.38 3.98
N ALA A 254 -5.60 17.58 2.94
CA ALA A 254 -4.17 17.69 3.02
C ALA A 254 -3.76 18.87 3.90
N SER A 255 -2.87 18.63 4.86
CA SER A 255 -2.15 19.68 5.53
C SER A 255 -0.72 19.70 5.03
N PRO A 256 -0.14 20.86 4.64
CA PRO A 256 1.25 20.94 4.27
C PRO A 256 2.10 20.56 5.49
N LEU A 257 2.91 19.50 5.34
CA LEU A 257 3.90 19.08 6.33
C LEU A 257 5.05 20.09 6.32
N ARG A 258 4.90 21.20 7.04
CA ARG A 258 6.02 22.19 7.16
C ARG A 258 7.13 21.73 8.12
N HIS A 259 6.84 20.74 8.99
CA HIS A 259 7.84 20.12 9.88
C HIS A 259 7.47 18.67 10.11
N ALA A 260 8.45 17.77 10.12
CA ALA A 260 8.24 16.39 10.54
C ALA A 260 7.67 16.36 11.96
N PRO A 261 6.62 15.58 12.23
CA PRO A 261 6.08 15.49 13.59
C PRO A 261 7.16 14.99 14.56
N THR A 262 7.25 15.60 15.74
CA THR A 262 8.26 15.26 16.77
C THR A 262 8.22 13.81 17.23
N TRP A 263 7.13 13.09 17.01
CA TRP A 263 7.01 11.65 17.31
C TRP A 263 7.67 10.73 16.25
N LEU A 264 8.13 11.28 15.12
CA LEU A 264 9.00 10.58 14.16
C LEU A 264 10.49 10.68 14.56
N SER A 265 10.84 11.52 15.53
CA SER A 265 12.18 11.71 16.07
C SER A 265 12.42 11.07 17.44
N ALA A 266 11.49 10.28 17.95
CA ALA A 266 11.58 9.56 19.22
C ALA A 266 11.66 8.04 19.04
#